data_52f5e1d68d7a05092e8ea52563ed74de
#
_entry.id   52f5e1d68d7a05092e8ea52563ed74de
#
_cell.length_a   1.000
_cell.length_b   1.000
_cell.length_c   1.000
_cell.angle_alpha   90.00
_cell.angle_beta   90.00
_cell.angle_gamma   90.00
#
_symmetry.space_group_name_H-M   'P 1'
#
loop_
_entity.id
_entity.type
_entity.pdbx_description
1 polymer ?
#
loop_
_entity_poly.entity_id
_entity_poly.type
_entity_poly.pdbx_seq_one_letter_code
_entity_poly.pdbx_strand_id
1 'polypeptide(L)'
;MALDFAKDMNLSRRAMKAELLDAETELKLAYAWRDQRDEAALHRLITAYMRLAISMAAKFRRYGAPMNDLIQEAGVGLMKAADKFDPDRGVRFSTYAVWWIKASIQDYVMRNWSMVRTGSTSSQKSLFFNMRRVQARLEREATKQGQSLDRHQLQQMISSEIGVPLHDVEMMDGRLSGSDYSLNATQSSEDEGREWIDALEDDGIQAAEHIEHKHDTDQLREWLLTAMNALSDRERFIVQERKLRDDARTLESLGLELGLSKERIRQLEAAAFTKMRKNLEGQSSE
;
A
#
# COMPACT_ATOMS: atom_id res chain seq x y z
N MET A 1 -9.23 -4.84 29.19
CA MET A 1 -8.77 -3.48 29.55
C MET A 1 -8.16 -3.36 30.96
N ALA A 2 -8.85 -3.74 32.05
CA ALA A 2 -8.29 -3.62 33.42
C ALA A 2 -7.11 -4.58 33.73
N LEU A 3 -7.12 -5.81 33.21
CA LEU A 3 -6.05 -6.80 33.36
C LEU A 3 -4.76 -6.43 32.62
N ASP A 4 -4.86 -5.75 31.47
CA ASP A 4 -3.69 -5.28 30.72
C ASP A 4 -3.01 -4.10 31.44
N PHE A 5 -3.80 -3.20 32.02
CA PHE A 5 -3.27 -2.07 32.78
C PHE A 5 -2.45 -2.51 34.01
N ALA A 6 -2.90 -3.61 34.68
CA ALA A 6 -2.18 -4.16 35.82
C ALA A 6 -0.86 -4.86 35.43
N LYS A 7 -0.80 -5.49 34.26
CA LYS A 7 0.44 -6.08 33.72
C LYS A 7 1.45 -5.01 33.33
N ASP A 8 1.01 -3.90 32.75
CA ASP A 8 1.85 -2.76 32.37
C ASP A 8 2.48 -2.08 33.56
N MET A 9 1.70 -1.87 34.60
CA MET A 9 2.23 -1.31 35.86
C MET A 9 3.27 -2.21 36.50
N ASN A 10 3.15 -3.53 36.38
CA ASN A 10 4.14 -4.47 36.90
C ASN A 10 5.46 -4.44 36.13
N LEU A 11 5.39 -4.40 34.78
CA LEU A 11 6.59 -4.32 33.95
C LEU A 11 7.33 -3.00 34.17
N SER A 12 6.59 -1.89 34.16
CA SER A 12 7.16 -0.56 34.43
C SER A 12 7.78 -0.44 35.83
N ARG A 13 7.12 -1.01 36.86
CA ARG A 13 7.67 -1.04 38.22
C ARG A 13 8.94 -1.88 38.31
N ARG A 14 8.99 -3.05 37.65
CA ARG A 14 10.20 -3.89 37.61
C ARG A 14 11.34 -3.18 36.92
N ALA A 15 11.07 -2.55 35.76
CA ALA A 15 12.06 -1.78 35.03
C ALA A 15 12.61 -0.59 35.83
N MET A 16 11.75 0.08 36.62
CA MET A 16 12.18 1.19 37.49
C MET A 16 13.04 0.72 38.70
N LYS A 17 12.87 -0.53 39.14
CA LYS A 17 13.67 -1.13 40.22
C LYS A 17 14.95 -1.80 39.70
N ALA A 18 15.11 -1.92 38.39
CA ALA A 18 16.28 -2.55 37.79
C ALA A 18 17.56 -1.78 38.15
N GLU A 19 18.63 -2.51 38.29
CA GLU A 19 19.98 -2.01 38.57
C GLU A 19 20.43 -1.02 37.48
N LEU A 20 21.12 0.04 37.89
CA LEU A 20 21.79 0.94 36.96
C LEU A 20 23.21 0.42 36.75
N LEU A 21 23.53 0.04 35.51
CA LEU A 21 24.84 -0.47 35.18
C LEU A 21 25.86 0.66 35.02
N ASP A 22 27.00 0.50 35.67
CA ASP A 22 28.20 1.30 35.41
C ASP A 22 28.87 0.86 34.09
N ALA A 23 29.79 1.66 33.59
CA ALA A 23 30.40 1.39 32.26
C ALA A 23 31.21 0.08 32.26
N GLU A 24 31.84 -0.28 33.37
CA GLU A 24 32.67 -1.48 33.46
C GLU A 24 31.82 -2.75 33.47
N THR A 25 30.75 -2.76 34.26
CA THR A 25 29.81 -3.89 34.34
C THR A 25 29.05 -4.05 33.01
N GLU A 26 28.65 -2.93 32.37
CA GLU A 26 28.02 -2.95 31.02
C GLU A 26 28.93 -3.63 29.99
N LEU A 27 30.21 -3.27 29.93
CA LEU A 27 31.18 -3.88 29.04
C LEU A 27 31.40 -5.36 29.35
N LYS A 28 31.52 -5.75 30.63
CA LYS A 28 31.67 -7.16 31.03
C LYS A 28 30.48 -8.00 30.54
N LEU A 29 29.26 -7.51 30.72
CA LEU A 29 28.06 -8.19 30.28
C LEU A 29 27.98 -8.26 28.75
N ALA A 30 28.38 -7.18 28.06
CA ALA A 30 28.41 -7.16 26.60
C ALA A 30 29.42 -8.15 26.01
N TYR A 31 30.61 -8.27 26.60
CA TYR A 31 31.60 -9.27 26.22
C TYR A 31 31.12 -10.71 26.49
N ALA A 32 30.52 -10.95 27.67
CA ALA A 32 29.99 -12.26 28.02
C ALA A 32 28.90 -12.71 27.01
N TRP A 33 28.04 -11.80 26.60
CA TRP A 33 27.04 -12.09 25.55
C TRP A 33 27.70 -12.31 24.18
N ARG A 34 28.60 -11.44 23.73
CA ARG A 34 29.22 -11.54 22.40
C ARG A 34 30.07 -12.82 22.26
N ASP A 35 30.91 -13.07 23.23
CA ASP A 35 31.98 -14.09 23.11
C ASP A 35 31.51 -15.48 23.60
N GLN A 36 30.65 -15.54 24.62
CA GLN A 36 30.20 -16.78 25.26
C GLN A 36 28.71 -17.08 25.04
N ARG A 37 27.95 -16.15 24.45
CA ARG A 37 26.49 -16.25 24.31
C ARG A 37 25.77 -16.50 25.65
N ASP A 38 26.29 -15.89 26.72
CA ASP A 38 25.72 -16.00 28.07
C ASP A 38 24.34 -15.30 28.11
N GLU A 39 23.28 -16.11 28.15
CA GLU A 39 21.90 -15.61 28.23
C GLU A 39 21.64 -14.83 29.55
N ALA A 40 22.29 -15.20 30.66
CA ALA A 40 22.12 -14.51 31.93
C ALA A 40 22.69 -13.07 31.85
N ALA A 41 23.85 -12.92 31.20
CA ALA A 41 24.45 -11.62 30.93
C ALA A 41 23.55 -10.76 30.02
N LEU A 42 23.00 -11.35 28.93
CA LEU A 42 22.03 -10.69 28.05
C LEU A 42 20.79 -10.22 28.83
N HIS A 43 20.22 -11.13 29.64
CA HIS A 43 19.01 -10.83 30.43
C HIS A 43 19.23 -9.69 31.39
N ARG A 44 20.39 -9.67 32.07
CA ARG A 44 20.75 -8.60 32.97
C ARG A 44 20.94 -7.27 32.26
N LEU A 45 21.61 -7.27 31.10
CA LEU A 45 21.82 -6.10 30.27
C LEU A 45 20.46 -5.52 29.78
N ILE A 46 19.60 -6.35 29.20
CA ILE A 46 18.28 -5.93 28.71
C ILE A 46 17.41 -5.38 29.86
N THR A 47 17.37 -6.08 31.00
CA THR A 47 16.58 -5.65 32.17
C THR A 47 17.01 -4.28 32.67
N ALA A 48 18.30 -4.02 32.74
CA ALA A 48 18.84 -2.73 33.17
C ALA A 48 18.43 -1.57 32.25
N TYR A 49 18.37 -1.82 30.92
CA TYR A 49 18.01 -0.81 29.94
C TYR A 49 16.52 -0.79 29.55
N MET A 50 15.67 -1.64 30.16
CA MET A 50 14.24 -1.63 29.92
C MET A 50 13.58 -0.29 30.27
N ARG A 51 14.11 0.44 31.28
CA ARG A 51 13.68 1.80 31.62
C ARG A 51 13.84 2.76 30.44
N LEU A 52 14.94 2.66 29.69
CA LEU A 52 15.20 3.46 28.49
C LEU A 52 14.20 3.10 27.41
N ALA A 53 13.93 1.80 27.18
CA ALA A 53 12.96 1.30 26.21
C ALA A 53 11.55 1.85 26.49
N ILE A 54 11.08 1.80 27.74
CA ILE A 54 9.78 2.33 28.16
C ILE A 54 9.70 3.85 27.93
N SER A 55 10.75 4.59 28.30
CA SER A 55 10.82 6.03 28.08
C SER A 55 10.75 6.40 26.60
N MET A 56 11.39 5.61 25.73
CA MET A 56 11.33 5.78 24.29
C MET A 56 9.95 5.44 23.73
N ALA A 57 9.35 4.32 24.15
CA ALA A 57 8.01 3.91 23.77
C ALA A 57 6.95 4.98 24.09
N ALA A 58 7.05 5.61 25.26
CA ALA A 58 6.13 6.67 25.69
C ALA A 58 6.09 7.86 24.72
N LYS A 59 7.21 8.19 24.06
CA LYS A 59 7.26 9.27 23.05
C LYS A 59 6.44 8.97 21.80
N PHE A 60 6.18 7.69 21.52
CA PHE A 60 5.41 7.24 20.34
C PHE A 60 3.93 6.97 20.66
N ARG A 61 3.48 7.14 21.89
CA ARG A 61 2.07 6.97 22.29
C ARG A 61 1.10 7.78 21.44
N ARG A 62 1.51 8.96 20.97
CA ARG A 62 0.70 9.87 20.15
C ARG A 62 0.29 9.29 18.78
N TYR A 63 0.90 8.20 18.34
CA TYR A 63 0.58 7.55 17.08
C TYR A 63 -0.57 6.53 17.18
N GLY A 64 -1.22 6.40 18.35
CA GLY A 64 -2.42 5.59 18.55
C GLY A 64 -2.15 4.11 18.82
N ALA A 65 -0.90 3.65 18.74
CA ALA A 65 -0.57 2.25 19.02
C ALA A 65 -0.68 1.95 20.53
N PRO A 66 -1.11 0.71 20.93
CA PRO A 66 -1.16 0.28 22.32
C PRO A 66 0.20 0.39 23.00
N MET A 67 0.22 0.93 24.22
CA MET A 67 1.49 1.16 24.95
C MET A 67 2.26 -0.14 25.19
N ASN A 68 1.56 -1.23 25.47
CA ASN A 68 2.15 -2.56 25.63
C ASN A 68 2.95 -2.99 24.43
N ASP A 69 2.36 -2.86 23.26
CA ASP A 69 3.00 -3.26 22.00
C ASP A 69 4.24 -2.41 21.73
N LEU A 70 4.14 -1.10 21.98
CA LEU A 70 5.27 -0.19 21.85
C LEU A 70 6.42 -0.56 22.79
N ILE A 71 6.13 -1.00 24.05
CA ILE A 71 7.13 -1.45 25.00
C ILE A 71 7.76 -2.78 24.55
N GLN A 72 6.96 -3.73 24.03
CA GLN A 72 7.47 -5.00 23.53
C GLN A 72 8.39 -4.78 22.31
N GLU A 73 7.98 -3.94 21.39
CA GLU A 73 8.79 -3.59 20.21
C GLU A 73 10.08 -2.84 20.58
N ALA A 74 10.01 -1.99 21.62
CA ALA A 74 11.20 -1.37 22.19
C ALA A 74 12.15 -2.42 22.79
N GLY A 75 11.60 -3.44 23.46
CA GLY A 75 12.34 -4.60 23.96
C GLY A 75 13.01 -5.39 22.84
N VAL A 76 12.29 -5.66 21.75
CA VAL A 76 12.87 -6.28 20.53
C VAL A 76 14.01 -5.43 19.97
N GLY A 77 13.85 -4.10 19.99
CA GLY A 77 14.92 -3.16 19.63
C GLY A 77 16.15 -3.28 20.52
N LEU A 78 15.97 -3.43 21.84
CA LEU A 78 17.07 -3.67 22.79
C LEU A 78 17.79 -4.99 22.51
N MET A 79 17.05 -6.06 22.23
CA MET A 79 17.66 -7.37 21.90
C MET A 79 18.50 -7.28 20.63
N LYS A 80 17.96 -6.65 19.57
CA LYS A 80 18.70 -6.40 18.32
C LYS A 80 19.96 -5.54 18.57
N ALA A 81 19.87 -4.56 19.47
CA ALA A 81 21.01 -3.76 19.84
C ALA A 81 22.08 -4.58 20.55
N ALA A 82 21.70 -5.41 21.52
CA ALA A 82 22.63 -6.28 22.25
C ALA A 82 23.33 -7.29 21.32
N ASP A 83 22.61 -7.84 20.37
CA ASP A 83 23.16 -8.82 19.42
C ASP A 83 24.19 -8.21 18.45
N LYS A 84 24.03 -6.93 18.10
CA LYS A 84 24.88 -6.21 17.15
C LYS A 84 25.85 -5.21 17.80
N PHE A 85 25.84 -5.12 19.13
CA PHE A 85 26.70 -4.20 19.85
C PHE A 85 28.15 -4.69 19.82
N ASP A 86 29.04 -3.77 19.48
CA ASP A 86 30.50 -4.00 19.53
C ASP A 86 31.10 -3.19 20.70
N PRO A 87 31.49 -3.91 21.79
CA PRO A 87 32.07 -3.27 22.98
C PRO A 87 33.41 -2.57 22.73
N ASP A 88 34.16 -3.00 21.68
CA ASP A 88 35.49 -2.48 21.37
C ASP A 88 35.46 -1.05 20.80
N ARG A 89 34.29 -0.55 20.41
CA ARG A 89 34.13 0.81 19.86
C ARG A 89 34.16 1.93 20.89
N GLY A 90 34.24 1.63 22.17
CA GLY A 90 34.32 2.63 23.23
C GLY A 90 33.05 3.49 23.44
N VAL A 91 31.90 3.07 22.88
CA VAL A 91 30.62 3.77 23.00
C VAL A 91 29.76 3.06 24.03
N ARG A 92 28.97 3.81 24.82
CA ARG A 92 28.02 3.23 25.78
C ARG A 92 26.90 2.48 25.02
N PHE A 93 26.51 1.33 25.57
CA PHE A 93 25.42 0.53 25.03
C PHE A 93 24.12 1.34 24.88
N SER A 94 23.79 2.19 25.84
CA SER A 94 22.62 3.05 25.80
C SER A 94 22.58 3.93 24.55
N THR A 95 23.70 4.50 24.14
CA THR A 95 23.81 5.37 22.96
C THR A 95 23.52 4.57 21.67
N TYR A 96 24.04 3.36 21.58
CA TYR A 96 23.79 2.47 20.47
C TYR A 96 22.35 1.92 20.46
N ALA A 97 21.85 1.51 21.61
CA ALA A 97 20.51 0.93 21.78
C ALA A 97 19.38 1.91 21.39
N VAL A 98 19.54 3.21 21.64
CA VAL A 98 18.55 4.24 21.26
C VAL A 98 18.18 4.16 19.78
N TRP A 99 19.16 3.92 18.89
CA TRP A 99 18.92 3.80 17.44
C TRP A 99 18.07 2.58 17.09
N TRP A 100 18.36 1.43 17.69
CA TRP A 100 17.64 0.19 17.45
C TRP A 100 16.23 0.22 18.04
N ILE A 101 16.08 0.73 19.25
CA ILE A 101 14.78 0.93 19.89
C ILE A 101 13.90 1.82 19.01
N LYS A 102 14.43 2.98 18.60
CA LYS A 102 13.70 3.92 17.74
C LYS A 102 13.30 3.28 16.42
N ALA A 103 14.22 2.55 15.77
CA ALA A 103 13.96 1.88 14.50
C ALA A 103 12.87 0.82 14.63
N SER A 104 12.90 -0.03 15.67
CA SER A 104 11.88 -1.06 15.90
C SER A 104 10.50 -0.46 16.17
N ILE A 105 10.41 0.55 17.04
CA ILE A 105 9.14 1.24 17.32
C ILE A 105 8.59 1.92 16.07
N GLN A 106 9.43 2.61 15.30
CA GLN A 106 9.01 3.31 14.10
C GLN A 106 8.49 2.33 13.03
N ASP A 107 9.15 1.20 12.88
CA ASP A 107 8.74 0.16 11.94
C ASP A 107 7.39 -0.45 12.34
N TYR A 108 7.20 -0.73 13.63
CA TYR A 108 5.93 -1.20 14.19
C TYR A 108 4.80 -0.20 13.96
N VAL A 109 5.01 1.07 14.33
CA VAL A 109 4.02 2.14 14.17
C VAL A 109 3.59 2.29 12.71
N MET A 110 4.54 2.32 11.76
CA MET A 110 4.19 2.44 10.34
C MET A 110 3.40 1.25 9.81
N ARG A 111 3.70 0.04 10.29
CA ARG A 111 2.99 -1.17 9.83
C ARG A 111 1.58 -1.30 10.38
N ASN A 112 1.33 -0.73 11.56
CA ASN A 112 0.07 -0.92 12.29
C ASN A 112 -0.77 0.37 12.42
N TRP A 113 -0.37 1.46 11.76
CA TRP A 113 -1.07 2.74 11.85
C TRP A 113 -2.39 2.75 11.06
N SER A 114 -2.46 2.00 9.95
CA SER A 114 -3.64 1.86 9.10
C SER A 114 -3.76 0.42 8.61
N MET A 115 -4.97 -0.02 8.29
CA MET A 115 -5.24 -1.32 7.69
C MET A 115 -4.57 -1.44 6.31
N VAL A 116 -4.52 -0.36 5.55
CA VAL A 116 -3.79 -0.28 4.29
C VAL A 116 -2.35 0.09 4.58
N ARG A 117 -1.45 -0.87 4.43
CA ARG A 117 -0.03 -0.65 4.69
C ARG A 117 0.56 0.40 3.76
N THR A 118 1.21 1.38 4.33
CA THR A 118 2.09 2.28 3.58
C THR A 118 3.39 1.54 3.24
N GLY A 119 4.01 1.87 2.11
CA GLY A 119 5.34 1.36 1.80
C GLY A 119 6.37 1.73 2.88
N SER A 120 7.49 1.00 2.90
CA SER A 120 8.55 1.16 3.91
C SER A 120 9.81 1.86 3.36
N THR A 121 9.67 2.67 2.30
CA THR A 121 10.80 3.42 1.73
C THR A 121 11.32 4.48 2.71
N SER A 122 12.57 4.87 2.54
CA SER A 122 13.19 5.93 3.37
C SER A 122 12.42 7.24 3.28
N SER A 123 11.96 7.61 2.08
CA SER A 123 11.14 8.80 1.82
C SER A 123 9.83 8.76 2.60
N GLN A 124 9.10 7.65 2.52
CA GLN A 124 7.82 7.47 3.22
C GLN A 124 7.99 7.46 4.74
N LYS A 125 9.05 6.84 5.28
CA LYS A 125 9.40 6.94 6.70
C LYS A 125 9.65 8.38 7.13
N SER A 126 10.44 9.11 6.36
CA SER A 126 10.75 10.51 6.65
C SER A 126 9.48 11.37 6.65
N LEU A 127 8.61 11.20 5.66
CA LEU A 127 7.33 11.91 5.57
C LEU A 127 6.43 11.57 6.76
N PHE A 128 6.19 10.30 7.03
CA PHE A 128 5.28 9.86 8.10
C PHE A 128 5.61 10.50 9.46
N PHE A 129 6.89 10.57 9.82
CA PHE A 129 7.30 11.09 11.13
C PHE A 129 7.55 12.60 11.16
N ASN A 130 7.86 13.25 10.04
CA ASN A 130 8.26 14.65 10.01
C ASN A 130 7.24 15.59 9.36
N MET A 131 6.39 15.11 8.44
CA MET A 131 5.52 15.93 7.62
C MET A 131 4.65 16.89 8.45
N ARG A 132 3.89 16.39 9.43
CA ARG A 132 3.04 17.24 10.28
C ARG A 132 3.82 18.31 11.06
N ARG A 133 5.04 17.99 11.48
CA ARG A 133 5.90 18.94 12.20
C ARG A 133 6.39 20.04 11.26
N VAL A 134 6.82 19.66 10.06
CA VAL A 134 7.29 20.60 9.04
C VAL A 134 6.14 21.47 8.57
N GLN A 135 4.98 20.89 8.28
CA GLN A 135 3.76 21.60 7.91
C GLN A 135 3.39 22.66 8.95
N ALA A 136 3.25 22.26 10.23
CA ALA A 136 2.88 23.21 11.29
C ALA A 136 3.91 24.32 11.48
N ARG A 137 5.19 24.09 11.17
CA ARG A 137 6.21 25.14 11.19
C ARG A 137 6.02 26.11 10.02
N LEU A 138 5.88 25.60 8.80
CA LEU A 138 5.70 26.43 7.59
C LEU A 138 4.43 27.28 7.67
N GLU A 139 3.32 26.73 8.14
CA GLU A 139 2.07 27.47 8.35
C GLU A 139 2.23 28.61 9.37
N ARG A 140 2.96 28.37 10.48
CA ARG A 140 3.26 29.41 11.47
C ARG A 140 4.15 30.51 10.90
N GLU A 141 5.14 30.17 10.08
CA GLU A 141 6.04 31.14 9.42
C GLU A 141 5.26 31.98 8.42
N ALA A 142 4.40 31.36 7.60
CA ALA A 142 3.53 32.06 6.65
C ALA A 142 2.56 33.01 7.37
N THR A 143 1.91 32.56 8.46
CA THR A 143 1.01 33.38 9.27
C THR A 143 1.73 34.60 9.85
N LYS A 144 2.98 34.45 10.32
CA LYS A 144 3.78 35.58 10.79
C LYS A 144 4.10 36.62 9.71
N GLN A 145 4.17 36.18 8.44
CA GLN A 145 4.43 37.01 7.28
C GLN A 145 3.13 37.58 6.65
N GLY A 146 1.95 37.25 7.22
CA GLY A 146 0.64 37.66 6.69
C GLY A 146 0.28 36.98 5.38
N GLN A 147 0.94 35.86 5.05
CA GLN A 147 0.70 35.09 3.84
C GLN A 147 -0.23 33.88 4.13
N SER A 148 -1.18 33.65 3.23
CA SER A 148 -1.98 32.43 3.20
C SER A 148 -1.34 31.49 2.18
N LEU A 149 -0.88 30.32 2.61
CA LEU A 149 -0.33 29.29 1.72
C LEU A 149 -1.48 28.44 1.16
N ASP A 150 -1.47 28.25 -0.16
CA ASP A 150 -2.30 27.23 -0.79
C ASP A 150 -1.74 25.84 -0.49
N ARG A 151 -2.65 24.82 -0.50
CA ARG A 151 -2.29 23.44 -0.21
C ARG A 151 -1.14 22.93 -1.09
N HIS A 152 -1.18 23.22 -2.38
CA HIS A 152 -0.15 22.82 -3.33
C HIS A 152 1.21 23.48 -3.05
N GLN A 153 1.21 24.77 -2.73
CA GLN A 153 2.42 25.50 -2.33
C GLN A 153 3.04 24.90 -1.05
N LEU A 154 2.21 24.60 -0.07
CA LEU A 154 2.63 23.96 1.18
C LEU A 154 3.27 22.58 0.93
N GLN A 155 2.67 21.76 0.07
CA GLN A 155 3.21 20.44 -0.33
C GLN A 155 4.55 20.57 -1.06
N GLN A 156 4.72 21.56 -1.94
CA GLN A 156 5.99 21.85 -2.60
C GLN A 156 7.09 22.26 -1.61
N MET A 157 6.75 23.10 -0.64
CA MET A 157 7.69 23.52 0.42
C MET A 157 8.10 22.32 1.29
N ILE A 158 7.14 21.45 1.66
CA ILE A 158 7.42 20.20 2.41
C ILE A 158 8.33 19.27 1.59
N SER A 159 8.06 19.09 0.30
CA SER A 159 8.88 18.32 -0.62
C SER A 159 10.33 18.79 -0.64
N SER A 160 10.52 20.10 -0.80
CA SER A 160 11.85 20.73 -0.83
C SER A 160 12.60 20.60 0.49
N GLU A 161 11.90 20.75 1.61
CA GLU A 161 12.52 20.73 2.93
C GLU A 161 12.89 19.33 3.40
N ILE A 162 12.03 18.32 3.13
CA ILE A 162 12.30 16.91 3.50
C ILE A 162 13.22 16.25 2.47
N GLY A 163 13.30 16.79 1.26
CA GLY A 163 14.10 16.23 0.16
C GLY A 163 13.48 14.98 -0.46
N VAL A 164 12.14 14.99 -0.66
CA VAL A 164 11.37 13.87 -1.22
C VAL A 164 10.54 14.33 -2.41
N PRO A 165 10.19 13.43 -3.36
CA PRO A 165 9.35 13.78 -4.49
C PRO A 165 7.98 14.33 -4.06
N LEU A 166 7.44 15.30 -4.81
CA LEU A 166 6.13 15.91 -4.53
C LEU A 166 5.00 14.88 -4.50
N HIS A 167 5.02 13.92 -5.43
CA HIS A 167 4.04 12.83 -5.49
C HIS A 167 3.96 12.03 -4.17
N ASP A 168 5.12 11.75 -3.54
CA ASP A 168 5.16 11.06 -2.24
C ASP A 168 4.52 11.92 -1.13
N VAL A 169 4.70 13.25 -1.19
CA VAL A 169 4.07 14.19 -0.24
C VAL A 169 2.56 14.22 -0.41
N GLU A 170 2.06 14.33 -1.64
CA GLU A 170 0.62 14.34 -1.96
C GLU A 170 -0.06 13.04 -1.50
N MET A 171 0.55 11.89 -1.82
CA MET A 171 0.06 10.60 -1.39
C MET A 171 0.02 10.48 0.15
N MET A 172 1.08 10.92 0.82
CA MET A 172 1.17 10.83 2.29
C MET A 172 0.23 11.83 2.97
N ASP A 173 0.04 13.03 2.41
CA ASP A 173 -0.90 14.05 2.89
C ASP A 173 -2.34 13.50 2.90
N GLY A 174 -2.78 12.86 1.82
CA GLY A 174 -4.07 12.21 1.76
C GLY A 174 -4.25 11.13 2.83
N ARG A 175 -3.22 10.32 3.08
CA ARG A 175 -3.25 9.23 4.08
C ARG A 175 -3.21 9.73 5.53
N LEU A 176 -2.45 10.79 5.81
CA LEU A 176 -2.34 11.36 7.15
C LEU A 176 -3.46 12.33 7.51
N SER A 177 -4.34 12.67 6.57
CA SER A 177 -5.46 13.59 6.79
C SER A 177 -6.51 13.05 7.78
N GLY A 178 -6.69 11.73 7.84
CA GLY A 178 -7.61 11.07 8.75
C GLY A 178 -7.11 9.70 9.23
N SER A 179 -7.77 9.15 10.22
CA SER A 179 -7.64 7.74 10.63
C SER A 179 -8.63 6.88 9.83
N ASP A 180 -8.41 5.57 9.82
CA ASP A 180 -9.37 4.63 9.25
C ASP A 180 -10.72 4.75 9.97
N TYR A 181 -11.80 4.84 9.19
CA TYR A 181 -13.17 4.88 9.72
C TYR A 181 -13.78 3.49 9.71
N SER A 182 -14.61 3.21 10.71
CA SER A 182 -15.41 1.99 10.70
C SER A 182 -16.62 2.17 9.78
N LEU A 183 -16.77 1.28 8.81
CA LEU A 183 -17.94 1.25 7.93
C LEU A 183 -19.23 0.89 8.68
N ASN A 184 -19.10 0.22 9.85
CA ASN A 184 -20.22 -0.10 10.72
C ASN A 184 -20.57 1.04 11.71
N ALA A 185 -19.90 2.19 11.62
CA ALA A 185 -20.30 3.36 12.39
C ALA A 185 -21.56 3.99 11.79
N THR A 186 -22.48 4.43 12.65
CA THR A 186 -23.68 5.15 12.22
C THR A 186 -23.34 6.53 11.70
N GLN A 187 -24.01 6.97 10.62
CA GLN A 187 -23.73 8.25 9.95
C GLN A 187 -24.10 9.46 10.80
N SER A 188 -25.23 9.37 11.52
CA SER A 188 -25.64 10.41 12.49
C SER A 188 -26.45 9.78 13.63
N SER A 189 -26.57 10.51 14.74
CA SER A 189 -27.43 10.09 15.86
C SER A 189 -28.95 10.24 15.57
N GLU A 190 -29.32 10.92 14.49
CA GLU A 190 -30.71 11.15 14.08
C GLU A 190 -31.19 10.19 12.98
N ASP A 191 -30.30 9.59 12.22
CA ASP A 191 -30.61 8.56 11.23
C ASP A 191 -30.65 7.18 11.90
N GLU A 192 -31.83 6.63 12.13
CA GLU A 192 -32.18 5.35 12.75
C GLU A 192 -31.23 4.18 12.44
N GLY A 193 -29.96 4.32 12.81
CA GLY A 193 -28.97 3.23 12.73
C GLY A 193 -28.38 2.94 11.35
N ARG A 194 -28.51 3.83 10.35
CA ARG A 194 -27.89 3.65 9.05
C ARG A 194 -26.36 3.69 9.17
N GLU A 195 -25.70 2.63 8.75
CA GLU A 195 -24.24 2.51 8.76
C GLU A 195 -23.62 3.13 7.49
N TRP A 196 -22.33 3.47 7.56
CA TRP A 196 -21.61 3.96 6.37
C TRP A 196 -21.54 2.93 5.26
N ILE A 197 -21.54 1.63 5.61
CA ILE A 197 -21.53 0.54 4.63
C ILE A 197 -22.78 0.55 3.73
N ASP A 198 -23.93 0.99 4.25
CA ASP A 198 -25.19 1.04 3.49
C ASP A 198 -25.20 2.16 2.44
N ALA A 199 -24.28 3.12 2.56
CA ALA A 199 -24.15 4.22 1.61
C ALA A 199 -23.12 3.96 0.49
N LEU A 200 -22.41 2.83 0.54
CA LEU A 200 -21.47 2.46 -0.51
C LEU A 200 -22.23 1.91 -1.71
N GLU A 201 -21.97 2.52 -2.86
CA GLU A 201 -22.45 2.00 -4.13
C GLU A 201 -21.65 0.78 -4.56
N ASP A 202 -22.32 -0.21 -5.14
CA ASP A 202 -21.68 -1.34 -5.77
C ASP A 202 -21.12 -0.89 -7.14
N ASP A 203 -19.83 -1.02 -7.34
CA ASP A 203 -19.15 -0.74 -8.63
C ASP A 203 -19.47 -1.78 -9.71
N GLY A 204 -20.25 -2.80 -9.39
CA GLY A 204 -20.71 -3.83 -10.31
C GLY A 204 -21.62 -3.26 -11.40
N ILE A 205 -21.59 -3.88 -12.60
CA ILE A 205 -22.48 -3.53 -13.71
C ILE A 205 -23.91 -3.66 -13.24
N GLN A 206 -24.69 -2.59 -13.34
CA GLN A 206 -26.11 -2.56 -12.99
C GLN A 206 -26.88 -3.60 -13.83
N ALA A 207 -27.96 -4.17 -13.25
CA ALA A 207 -28.76 -5.18 -13.93
C ALA A 207 -29.31 -4.68 -15.28
N ALA A 208 -29.66 -3.39 -15.37
CA ALA A 208 -30.09 -2.76 -16.62
C ALA A 208 -28.99 -2.76 -17.67
N GLU A 209 -27.79 -2.29 -17.34
CA GLU A 209 -26.62 -2.28 -18.24
C GLU A 209 -26.22 -3.70 -18.66
N HIS A 210 -26.33 -4.67 -17.75
CA HIS A 210 -26.06 -6.06 -18.10
C HIS A 210 -27.03 -6.62 -19.15
N ILE A 211 -28.32 -6.28 -19.02
CA ILE A 211 -29.35 -6.67 -19.99
C ILE A 211 -29.15 -5.95 -21.32
N GLU A 212 -28.85 -4.66 -21.31
CA GLU A 212 -28.53 -3.88 -22.51
C GLU A 212 -27.32 -4.49 -23.24
N HIS A 213 -26.21 -4.69 -22.55
CA HIS A 213 -25.01 -5.31 -23.12
C HIS A 213 -25.27 -6.71 -23.69
N LYS A 214 -26.09 -7.50 -23.00
CA LYS A 214 -26.47 -8.82 -23.50
C LYS A 214 -27.32 -8.72 -24.77
N HIS A 215 -28.32 -7.85 -24.75
CA HIS A 215 -29.22 -7.63 -25.91
C HIS A 215 -28.42 -7.12 -27.14
N ASP A 216 -27.56 -6.11 -26.94
CA ASP A 216 -26.70 -5.57 -27.99
C ASP A 216 -25.75 -6.62 -28.54
N THR A 217 -25.17 -7.45 -27.67
CA THR A 217 -24.26 -8.53 -28.08
C THR A 217 -25.02 -9.59 -28.91
N ASP A 218 -26.22 -9.98 -28.51
CA ASP A 218 -27.03 -10.96 -29.19
C ASP A 218 -27.52 -10.39 -30.55
N GLN A 219 -27.90 -9.12 -30.60
CA GLN A 219 -28.28 -8.42 -31.82
C GLN A 219 -27.12 -8.30 -32.83
N LEU A 220 -25.93 -7.93 -32.34
CA LEU A 220 -24.71 -7.89 -33.14
C LEU A 220 -24.34 -9.27 -33.70
N ARG A 221 -24.55 -10.34 -32.92
CA ARG A 221 -24.33 -11.72 -33.38
C ARG A 221 -25.31 -12.10 -34.52
N GLU A 222 -26.57 -11.76 -34.38
CA GLU A 222 -27.58 -12.01 -35.44
C GLU A 222 -27.23 -11.25 -36.73
N TRP A 223 -26.87 -9.97 -36.61
CA TRP A 223 -26.45 -9.16 -37.75
C TRP A 223 -25.18 -9.74 -38.40
N LEU A 224 -24.20 -10.17 -37.62
CA LEU A 224 -22.98 -10.78 -38.10
C LEU A 224 -23.30 -12.11 -38.85
N LEU A 225 -24.15 -12.96 -38.27
CA LEU A 225 -24.57 -14.22 -38.90
C LEU A 225 -25.29 -13.96 -40.23
N THR A 226 -26.17 -12.97 -40.29
CA THR A 226 -26.88 -12.58 -41.51
C THR A 226 -25.91 -12.08 -42.57
N ALA A 227 -24.96 -11.21 -42.19
CA ALA A 227 -23.92 -10.73 -43.09
C ALA A 227 -22.99 -11.86 -43.58
N MET A 228 -22.67 -12.82 -42.73
CA MET A 228 -21.89 -14.02 -43.10
C MET A 228 -22.65 -14.95 -44.06
N ASN A 229 -23.95 -15.05 -43.91
CA ASN A 229 -24.79 -15.88 -44.82
C ASN A 229 -24.91 -15.29 -46.22
N ALA A 230 -24.69 -13.99 -46.41
CA ALA A 230 -24.64 -13.34 -47.70
C ALA A 230 -23.31 -13.57 -48.46
N LEU A 231 -22.32 -14.17 -47.81
CA LEU A 231 -21.02 -14.51 -48.44
C LEU A 231 -21.09 -15.88 -49.14
N SER A 232 -20.28 -16.04 -50.20
CA SER A 232 -20.02 -17.36 -50.78
C SER A 232 -19.25 -18.25 -49.76
N ASP A 233 -19.36 -19.58 -49.94
CA ASP A 233 -18.72 -20.54 -49.02
C ASP A 233 -17.21 -20.30 -48.91
N ARG A 234 -16.53 -19.92 -49.97
CA ARG A 234 -15.10 -19.61 -49.98
C ARG A 234 -14.79 -18.32 -49.23
N GLU A 235 -15.57 -17.27 -49.43
CA GLU A 235 -15.40 -16.00 -48.71
C GLU A 235 -15.68 -16.18 -47.20
N ARG A 236 -16.75 -16.92 -46.87
CA ARG A 236 -17.12 -17.23 -45.50
C ARG A 236 -16.00 -18.00 -44.79
N PHE A 237 -15.45 -19.02 -45.43
CA PHE A 237 -14.34 -19.80 -44.89
C PHE A 237 -13.11 -18.94 -44.62
N ILE A 238 -12.72 -18.05 -45.55
CA ILE A 238 -11.59 -17.14 -45.36
C ILE A 238 -11.81 -16.22 -44.18
N VAL A 239 -13.01 -15.62 -44.05
CA VAL A 239 -13.32 -14.71 -42.93
C VAL A 239 -13.32 -15.46 -41.58
N GLN A 240 -13.91 -16.66 -41.52
CA GLN A 240 -13.92 -17.49 -40.32
C GLN A 240 -12.52 -17.83 -39.82
N GLU A 241 -11.67 -18.35 -40.71
CA GLU A 241 -10.32 -18.81 -40.37
C GLU A 241 -9.35 -17.66 -40.01
N ARG A 242 -9.63 -16.45 -40.52
CA ARG A 242 -8.74 -15.30 -40.31
C ARG A 242 -9.17 -14.32 -39.21
N LYS A 243 -10.47 -14.22 -38.93
CA LYS A 243 -11.00 -13.17 -38.05
C LYS A 243 -11.84 -13.65 -36.89
N LEU A 244 -12.42 -14.85 -37.00
CA LEU A 244 -13.30 -15.39 -35.98
C LEU A 244 -12.66 -16.53 -35.17
N ARG A 245 -11.44 -16.93 -35.52
CA ARG A 245 -10.66 -17.89 -34.75
C ARG A 245 -9.65 -17.17 -33.83
N ASP A 246 -9.43 -17.71 -32.65
CA ASP A 246 -8.40 -17.23 -31.73
C ASP A 246 -6.99 -17.33 -32.34
N ASP A 247 -6.73 -18.45 -33.08
CA ASP A 247 -5.52 -18.65 -33.90
C ASP A 247 -5.77 -18.27 -35.36
N ALA A 248 -5.59 -16.98 -35.68
CA ALA A 248 -5.78 -16.47 -37.03
C ALA A 248 -4.77 -17.07 -38.02
N ARG A 249 -5.25 -17.76 -39.05
CA ARG A 249 -4.42 -18.37 -40.10
C ARG A 249 -3.83 -17.34 -41.05
N THR A 250 -2.63 -17.62 -41.56
CA THR A 250 -1.95 -16.72 -42.52
C THR A 250 -2.57 -16.79 -43.93
N LEU A 251 -2.44 -15.71 -44.71
CA LEU A 251 -2.89 -15.69 -46.09
C LEU A 251 -2.24 -16.77 -46.94
N GLU A 252 -0.98 -17.12 -46.62
CA GLU A 252 -0.22 -18.16 -47.33
C GLU A 252 -0.73 -19.56 -47.01
N SER A 253 -1.05 -19.85 -45.74
CA SER A 253 -1.59 -21.17 -45.37
C SER A 253 -2.98 -21.44 -46.03
N LEU A 254 -3.82 -20.41 -46.05
CA LEU A 254 -5.13 -20.51 -46.74
C LEU A 254 -5.00 -20.59 -48.27
N GLY A 255 -3.99 -19.89 -48.81
CA GLY A 255 -3.67 -19.98 -50.25
C GLY A 255 -3.28 -21.39 -50.68
N LEU A 256 -2.44 -22.06 -49.88
CA LEU A 256 -2.04 -23.46 -50.13
C LEU A 256 -3.24 -24.42 -50.07
N GLU A 257 -4.13 -24.24 -49.09
CA GLU A 257 -5.30 -25.09 -48.89
C GLU A 257 -6.37 -24.92 -50.00
N LEU A 258 -6.60 -23.68 -50.39
CA LEU A 258 -7.62 -23.36 -51.41
C LEU A 258 -7.08 -23.38 -52.85
N GLY A 259 -5.78 -23.63 -53.04
CA GLY A 259 -5.14 -23.62 -54.37
C GLY A 259 -5.09 -22.24 -55.02
N LEU A 260 -5.00 -21.16 -54.19
CA LEU A 260 -5.03 -19.78 -54.64
C LEU A 260 -3.74 -19.03 -54.21
N SER A 261 -3.41 -17.97 -54.97
CA SER A 261 -2.31 -17.10 -54.58
C SER A 261 -2.64 -16.26 -53.33
N LYS A 262 -1.65 -15.90 -52.54
CA LYS A 262 -1.76 -15.02 -51.36
C LYS A 262 -2.53 -13.74 -51.68
N GLU A 263 -2.23 -13.11 -52.84
CA GLU A 263 -2.90 -11.88 -53.26
C GLU A 263 -4.38 -12.13 -53.60
N ARG A 264 -4.70 -13.30 -54.19
CA ARG A 264 -6.10 -13.67 -54.47
C ARG A 264 -6.92 -13.88 -53.20
N ILE A 265 -6.34 -14.48 -52.15
CA ILE A 265 -6.99 -14.60 -50.84
C ILE A 265 -7.23 -13.21 -50.24
N ARG A 266 -6.26 -12.28 -50.32
CA ARG A 266 -6.42 -10.91 -49.86
C ARG A 266 -7.54 -10.15 -50.57
N GLN A 267 -7.67 -10.36 -51.92
CA GLN A 267 -8.76 -9.76 -52.68
C GLN A 267 -10.12 -10.33 -52.27
N LEU A 268 -10.20 -11.64 -52.07
CA LEU A 268 -11.45 -12.29 -51.63
C LEU A 268 -11.84 -11.82 -50.21
N GLU A 269 -10.89 -11.70 -49.31
CA GLU A 269 -11.13 -11.15 -47.97
C GLU A 269 -11.66 -9.70 -48.05
N ALA A 270 -11.03 -8.83 -48.84
CA ALA A 270 -11.48 -7.45 -49.02
C ALA A 270 -12.87 -7.36 -49.64
N ALA A 271 -13.16 -8.20 -50.64
CA ALA A 271 -14.48 -8.28 -51.26
C ALA A 271 -15.54 -8.78 -50.27
N ALA A 272 -15.22 -9.77 -49.45
CA ALA A 272 -16.09 -10.28 -48.40
C ALA A 272 -16.45 -9.18 -47.37
N PHE A 273 -15.48 -8.43 -46.88
CA PHE A 273 -15.75 -7.31 -45.97
C PHE A 273 -16.59 -6.21 -46.61
N THR A 274 -16.38 -5.92 -47.90
CA THR A 274 -17.20 -4.93 -48.59
C THR A 274 -18.66 -5.38 -48.68
N LYS A 275 -18.90 -6.67 -48.97
CA LYS A 275 -20.25 -7.26 -48.99
C LYS A 275 -20.90 -7.25 -47.59
N MET A 276 -20.15 -7.65 -46.56
CA MET A 276 -20.64 -7.64 -45.17
C MET A 276 -21.02 -6.23 -44.76
N ARG A 277 -20.16 -5.25 -45.01
CA ARG A 277 -20.41 -3.85 -44.68
C ARG A 277 -21.69 -3.32 -45.35
N LYS A 278 -21.87 -3.57 -46.62
CA LYS A 278 -23.08 -3.15 -47.36
C LYS A 278 -24.36 -3.79 -46.80
N ASN A 279 -24.26 -5.04 -46.32
CA ASN A 279 -25.39 -5.73 -45.71
C ASN A 279 -25.74 -5.15 -44.35
N LEU A 280 -24.72 -4.85 -43.53
CA LEU A 280 -24.88 -4.25 -42.17
C LEU A 280 -25.41 -2.80 -42.26
N GLU A 281 -24.94 -1.99 -43.21
CA GLU A 281 -25.43 -0.62 -43.43
C GLU A 281 -26.91 -0.61 -43.82
N GLY A 282 -27.40 -1.64 -44.54
CA GLY A 282 -28.81 -1.81 -44.83
C GLY A 282 -29.68 -2.16 -43.63
N GLN A 283 -29.14 -2.89 -42.65
CA GLN A 283 -29.87 -3.30 -41.44
C GLN A 283 -29.88 -2.23 -40.36
N SER A 284 -28.86 -1.34 -40.28
CA SER A 284 -28.84 -0.24 -39.33
C SER A 284 -29.73 0.95 -39.71
N SER A 285 -30.39 0.91 -40.87
CA SER A 285 -31.26 1.97 -41.38
C SER A 285 -32.75 1.64 -41.27
N GLU A 286 -33.09 0.44 -40.76
CA GLU A 286 -34.43 0.03 -40.36
C GLU A 286 -34.55 0.05 -38.83
#